data_b59702bcc29843d859b552b579d3ce6e
#
_entry.id   b59702bcc29843d859b552b579d3ce6e
#
_cell.length_a   1.000
_cell.length_b   1.000
_cell.length_c   1.000
_cell.angle_alpha   90.00
_cell.angle_beta   90.00
_cell.angle_gamma   90.00
#
_symmetry.space_group_name_H-M   'P 1'
#
loop_
_entity.id
_entity.type
_entity.pdbx_description
1 polymer ?
#
loop_
_entity_poly.entity_id
_entity_poly.type
_entity_poly.pdbx_seq_one_letter_code
_entity_poly.pdbx_strand_id
1 'polypeptide(L)'
;MKFSKKNIFLLLLIFHQPIKSEINLSDSDLFKTLTSHIYLKATFNQQTLSQGILRQVEGKIFASREGKFRIEYLEPLNEVFISKGNQLIKYDPLLEQLEIFPASYLLSQGIVNLISLDLYSLEKYFQIVSCNEIATKSSCKIIPRNKESFIKSAEIYLQKNLLNKIIFIDNFEQQVIISFKDLSHHFFEDTIFEFEAPIGTDVIYHSKDLQ
;
A
#
# COMPACT_ATOMS: atom_id res chain seq x y z
N MET A 1 -71.66 -18.38 26.66
CA MET A 1 -70.71 -18.23 25.55
C MET A 1 -69.31 -17.84 26.14
N LYS A 2 -68.39 -18.84 26.24
CA LYS A 2 -67.07 -18.63 26.88
C LYS A 2 -66.05 -18.32 25.80
N PHE A 3 -65.46 -17.12 25.81
CA PHE A 3 -64.32 -16.75 24.96
C PHE A 3 -63.02 -17.23 25.62
N SER A 4 -62.33 -18.16 24.98
CA SER A 4 -61.00 -18.61 25.36
C SER A 4 -59.93 -17.62 24.89
N LYS A 5 -59.18 -17.05 25.83
CA LYS A 5 -58.00 -16.20 25.53
C LYS A 5 -56.84 -17.13 25.17
N LYS A 6 -56.46 -17.18 23.88
CA LYS A 6 -55.20 -17.76 23.44
C LYS A 6 -54.06 -16.79 23.71
N ASN A 7 -53.17 -17.13 24.64
CA ASN A 7 -51.89 -16.45 24.82
C ASN A 7 -50.96 -16.81 23.67
N ILE A 8 -50.69 -15.84 22.83
CA ILE A 8 -49.62 -15.94 21.81
C ILE A 8 -48.33 -15.58 22.52
N PHE A 9 -47.48 -16.57 22.77
CA PHE A 9 -46.11 -16.39 23.28
C PHE A 9 -45.23 -16.06 22.09
N LEU A 10 -44.96 -14.75 21.89
CA LEU A 10 -44.04 -14.29 20.84
C LEU A 10 -42.58 -14.56 21.28
N LEU A 11 -41.98 -15.62 20.74
CA LEU A 11 -40.60 -16.00 20.98
C LEU A 11 -39.71 -15.05 20.19
N LEU A 12 -39.16 -14.03 20.87
CA LEU A 12 -38.13 -13.12 20.29
C LEU A 12 -36.84 -13.92 20.14
N LEU A 13 -36.57 -14.44 18.93
CA LEU A 13 -35.25 -14.95 18.54
C LEU A 13 -34.28 -13.79 18.40
N ILE A 14 -33.50 -13.52 19.44
CA ILE A 14 -32.38 -12.62 19.39
C ILE A 14 -31.29 -13.30 18.58
N PHE A 15 -31.16 -12.94 17.31
CA PHE A 15 -30.02 -13.30 16.50
C PHE A 15 -28.79 -12.58 17.04
N HIS A 16 -28.01 -13.25 17.88
CA HIS A 16 -26.66 -12.83 18.20
C HIS A 16 -25.81 -12.97 16.94
N GLN A 17 -25.64 -11.89 16.21
CA GLN A 17 -24.58 -11.82 15.21
C GLN A 17 -23.24 -11.80 15.95
N PRO A 18 -22.30 -12.72 15.62
CA PRO A 18 -20.96 -12.65 16.22
C PRO A 18 -20.34 -11.31 15.84
N ILE A 19 -20.07 -10.46 16.82
CA ILE A 19 -19.27 -9.25 16.62
C ILE A 19 -17.89 -9.76 16.23
N LYS A 20 -17.57 -9.68 14.94
CA LYS A 20 -16.23 -9.97 14.44
C LYS A 20 -15.35 -8.86 14.95
N SER A 21 -14.55 -9.11 15.97
CA SER A 21 -13.58 -8.13 16.47
C SER A 21 -12.64 -7.76 15.33
N GLU A 22 -12.49 -6.47 15.11
CA GLU A 22 -11.50 -5.97 14.15
C GLU A 22 -10.11 -6.29 14.69
N ILE A 23 -9.24 -6.86 13.83
CA ILE A 23 -7.85 -7.14 14.17
C ILE A 23 -7.06 -5.87 13.84
N ASN A 24 -6.43 -5.25 14.84
CA ASN A 24 -5.54 -4.13 14.62
C ASN A 24 -4.23 -4.57 13.96
N LEU A 25 -3.61 -3.68 13.17
CA LEU A 25 -2.29 -3.97 12.58
C LEU A 25 -1.24 -4.18 13.67
N SER A 26 -1.33 -3.44 14.77
CA SER A 26 -0.45 -3.56 15.94
C SER A 26 -0.53 -4.91 16.67
N ASP A 27 -1.60 -5.68 16.47
CA ASP A 27 -1.73 -7.03 17.02
C ASP A 27 -1.06 -8.08 16.11
N SER A 28 -0.71 -7.73 14.86
CA SER A 28 -0.11 -8.63 13.89
C SER A 28 1.41 -8.62 13.96
N ASP A 29 2.02 -9.79 14.17
CA ASP A 29 3.46 -9.93 14.15
C ASP A 29 4.07 -9.65 12.78
N LEU A 30 3.32 -9.91 11.68
CA LEU A 30 3.72 -9.52 10.33
C LEU A 30 3.92 -8.00 10.24
N PHE A 31 2.97 -7.20 10.71
CA PHE A 31 3.08 -5.74 10.63
C PHE A 31 4.13 -5.17 11.57
N LYS A 32 4.29 -5.72 12.76
CA LYS A 32 5.41 -5.39 13.67
C LYS A 32 6.76 -5.64 12.99
N THR A 33 6.90 -6.78 12.34
CA THR A 33 8.12 -7.15 11.60
C THR A 33 8.34 -6.23 10.39
N LEU A 34 7.30 -6.00 9.58
CA LEU A 34 7.36 -5.13 8.41
C LEU A 34 7.81 -3.71 8.76
N THR A 35 7.37 -3.20 9.91
CA THR A 35 7.65 -1.82 10.35
C THR A 35 8.79 -1.70 11.35
N SER A 36 9.47 -2.79 11.71
CA SER A 36 10.56 -2.81 12.70
C SER A 36 11.82 -2.05 12.27
N HIS A 37 12.00 -1.85 10.98
CA HIS A 37 13.15 -1.17 10.43
C HIS A 37 12.76 0.20 9.85
N ILE A 38 13.59 1.21 10.10
CA ILE A 38 13.36 2.58 9.61
C ILE A 38 13.59 2.66 8.11
N TYR A 39 14.62 1.99 7.60
CA TYR A 39 15.04 2.04 6.21
C TYR A 39 14.73 0.74 5.48
N LEU A 40 14.36 0.86 4.21
CA LEU A 40 14.18 -0.24 3.29
C LEU A 40 14.79 0.15 1.94
N LYS A 41 15.66 -0.72 1.42
CA LYS A 41 16.18 -0.66 0.06
C LYS A 41 15.99 -2.04 -0.57
N ALA A 42 15.50 -2.07 -1.81
CA ALA A 42 15.33 -3.32 -2.56
C ALA A 42 15.36 -3.07 -4.07
N THR A 43 15.60 -4.11 -4.84
CA THR A 43 15.17 -4.21 -6.23
C THR A 43 13.78 -4.85 -6.25
N PHE A 44 12.97 -4.55 -7.26
CA PHE A 44 11.66 -5.16 -7.41
C PHE A 44 11.36 -5.51 -8.87
N ASN A 45 10.50 -6.51 -9.03
CA ASN A 45 9.83 -6.83 -10.27
C ASN A 45 8.33 -6.63 -10.06
N GLN A 46 7.72 -5.80 -10.89
CA GLN A 46 6.28 -5.54 -10.88
C GLN A 46 5.64 -6.18 -12.11
N GLN A 47 4.62 -6.98 -11.86
CA GLN A 47 3.75 -7.56 -12.88
C GLN A 47 2.36 -6.97 -12.73
N THR A 48 1.80 -6.45 -13.81
CA THR A 48 0.45 -5.90 -13.85
C THR A 48 -0.38 -6.69 -14.85
N LEU A 49 -1.42 -7.36 -14.36
CA LEU A 49 -2.40 -8.06 -15.18
C LEU A 49 -3.66 -7.18 -15.31
N SER A 50 -3.91 -6.75 -16.54
CA SER A 50 -5.08 -5.92 -16.87
C SER A 50 -5.72 -6.46 -18.15
N GLN A 51 -7.01 -6.81 -18.09
CA GLN A 51 -7.78 -7.31 -19.24
C GLN A 51 -7.09 -8.46 -20.01
N GLY A 52 -6.41 -9.36 -19.29
CA GLY A 52 -5.67 -10.47 -19.86
C GLY A 52 -4.27 -10.13 -20.42
N ILE A 53 -3.86 -8.85 -20.37
CA ILE A 53 -2.54 -8.40 -20.80
C ILE A 53 -1.62 -8.33 -19.57
N LEU A 54 -0.52 -9.07 -19.61
CA LEU A 54 0.53 -9.03 -18.60
C LEU A 54 1.61 -8.03 -19.02
N ARG A 55 1.86 -7.03 -18.19
CA ARG A 55 2.99 -6.11 -18.31
C ARG A 55 3.96 -6.36 -17.19
N GLN A 56 5.24 -6.22 -17.46
CA GLN A 56 6.30 -6.42 -16.48
C GLN A 56 7.29 -5.27 -16.55
N VAL A 57 7.67 -4.74 -15.39
CA VAL A 57 8.68 -3.71 -15.23
C VAL A 57 9.55 -4.04 -14.02
N GLU A 58 10.77 -3.57 -14.02
CA GLU A 58 11.72 -3.71 -12.93
C GLU A 58 12.09 -2.34 -12.38
N GLY A 59 12.54 -2.30 -11.12
CA GLY A 59 12.94 -1.06 -10.51
C GLY A 59 13.71 -1.24 -9.22
N LYS A 60 14.07 -0.09 -8.63
CA LYS A 60 14.69 0.03 -7.32
C LYS A 60 13.79 0.85 -6.42
N ILE A 61 13.78 0.52 -5.15
CA ILE A 61 13.06 1.28 -4.14
C ILE A 61 13.96 1.58 -2.95
N PHE A 62 13.85 2.81 -2.47
CA PHE A 62 14.37 3.28 -1.21
C PHE A 62 13.21 3.88 -0.44
N ALA A 63 13.02 3.49 0.80
CA ALA A 63 11.95 4.01 1.64
C ALA A 63 12.43 4.24 3.07
N SER A 64 11.90 5.28 3.70
CA SER A 64 12.04 5.54 5.14
C SER A 64 10.65 5.59 5.77
N ARG A 65 10.53 5.07 7.00
CA ARG A 65 9.27 5.07 7.77
C ARG A 65 8.76 6.47 8.17
N GLU A 66 9.45 7.50 7.72
CA GLU A 66 9.03 8.89 7.84
C GLU A 66 8.14 9.37 6.67
N GLY A 67 7.62 8.45 5.85
CA GLY A 67 6.82 8.76 4.67
C GLY A 67 7.65 9.17 3.44
N LYS A 68 8.96 8.97 3.50
CA LYS A 68 9.84 9.28 2.38
C LYS A 68 10.07 8.02 1.55
N PHE A 69 10.11 8.18 0.23
CA PHE A 69 10.51 7.11 -0.68
C PHE A 69 11.06 7.65 -1.98
N ARG A 70 11.85 6.79 -2.66
CA ARG A 70 12.26 6.94 -4.04
C ARG A 70 12.06 5.61 -4.75
N ILE A 71 11.35 5.63 -5.88
CA ILE A 71 11.16 4.51 -6.77
C ILE A 71 11.75 4.89 -8.11
N GLU A 72 12.62 4.03 -8.64
CA GLU A 72 13.22 4.18 -9.96
C GLU A 72 12.79 2.99 -10.80
N TYR A 73 11.96 3.21 -11.80
CA TYR A 73 11.68 2.21 -12.81
C TYR A 73 12.85 2.15 -13.79
N LEU A 74 13.29 0.94 -14.14
CA LEU A 74 14.31 0.72 -15.14
C LEU A 74 13.71 0.78 -16.56
N GLU A 75 14.57 0.65 -17.57
CA GLU A 75 14.11 0.58 -18.97
C GLU A 75 12.95 -0.43 -19.14
N PRO A 76 11.98 -0.12 -19.98
CA PRO A 76 11.91 1.01 -20.92
C PRO A 76 11.31 2.29 -20.33
N LEU A 77 10.81 2.28 -19.09
CA LEU A 77 10.12 3.45 -18.51
C LEU A 77 11.09 4.56 -18.09
N ASN A 78 12.14 4.22 -17.35
CA ASN A 78 13.11 5.15 -16.76
C ASN A 78 12.49 6.22 -15.83
N GLU A 79 11.23 6.06 -15.43
CA GLU A 79 10.51 6.99 -14.58
C GLU A 79 11.03 6.98 -13.15
N VAL A 80 11.02 8.14 -12.49
CA VAL A 80 11.41 8.29 -11.10
C VAL A 80 10.28 8.92 -10.31
N PHE A 81 9.92 8.28 -9.18
CA PHE A 81 8.94 8.79 -8.22
C PHE A 81 9.63 9.05 -6.89
N ILE A 82 9.45 10.24 -6.34
CA ILE A 82 10.07 10.64 -5.08
C ILE A 82 9.05 11.32 -4.17
N SER A 83 9.01 10.90 -2.92
CA SER A 83 8.27 11.60 -1.86
C SER A 83 9.23 12.06 -0.77
N LYS A 84 9.04 13.30 -0.34
CA LYS A 84 9.67 13.86 0.88
C LYS A 84 8.66 13.95 2.05
N GLY A 85 7.50 13.26 1.95
CA GLY A 85 6.43 13.28 2.94
C GLY A 85 5.37 14.37 2.72
N ASN A 86 5.69 15.49 2.09
CA ASN A 86 4.80 16.63 1.86
C ASN A 86 4.37 16.83 0.40
N GLN A 87 5.01 16.16 -0.53
CA GLN A 87 4.69 16.17 -1.96
C GLN A 87 5.20 14.90 -2.63
N LEU A 88 4.61 14.55 -3.78
CA LEU A 88 5.12 13.55 -4.70
C LEU A 88 5.67 14.24 -5.94
N ILE A 89 6.86 13.85 -6.33
CA ILE A 89 7.51 14.24 -7.57
C ILE A 89 7.52 13.02 -8.48
N LYS A 90 7.07 13.17 -9.72
CA LYS A 90 7.23 12.18 -10.79
C LYS A 90 8.05 12.82 -11.91
N TYR A 91 9.14 12.19 -12.29
CA TYR A 91 9.94 12.58 -13.45
C TYR A 91 9.84 11.52 -14.54
N ASP A 92 9.47 11.95 -15.73
CA ASP A 92 9.42 11.14 -16.95
C ASP A 92 10.49 11.67 -17.92
N PRO A 93 11.60 10.95 -18.10
CA PRO A 93 12.70 11.39 -18.97
C PRO A 93 12.34 11.32 -20.47
N LEU A 94 11.37 10.48 -20.86
CA LEU A 94 10.94 10.37 -22.27
C LEU A 94 10.13 11.57 -22.71
N LEU A 95 9.36 12.16 -21.78
CA LEU A 95 8.58 13.36 -21.99
C LEU A 95 9.35 14.64 -21.57
N GLU A 96 10.54 14.52 -20.97
CA GLU A 96 11.28 15.60 -20.33
C GLU A 96 10.41 16.39 -19.34
N GLN A 97 9.54 15.70 -18.58
CA GLN A 97 8.51 16.29 -17.76
C GLN A 97 8.68 15.95 -16.29
N LEU A 98 8.49 16.96 -15.43
CA LEU A 98 8.43 16.82 -13.98
C LEU A 98 7.03 17.19 -13.48
N GLU A 99 6.35 16.25 -12.88
CA GLU A 99 5.04 16.45 -12.27
C GLU A 99 5.18 16.52 -10.74
N ILE A 100 4.57 17.53 -10.13
CA ILE A 100 4.60 17.75 -8.67
C ILE A 100 3.16 17.67 -8.16
N PHE A 101 2.90 16.68 -7.30
CA PHE A 101 1.59 16.43 -6.71
C PHE A 101 1.59 16.79 -5.22
N PRO A 102 0.47 17.27 -4.66
CA PRO A 102 0.34 17.53 -3.24
C PRO A 102 0.37 16.23 -2.42
N ALA A 103 0.71 16.34 -1.12
CA ALA A 103 0.77 15.18 -0.22
C ALA A 103 -0.53 14.36 -0.15
N SER A 104 -1.69 14.99 -0.37
CA SER A 104 -2.98 14.29 -0.42
C SER A 104 -3.05 13.24 -1.52
N TYR A 105 -2.32 13.44 -2.62
CA TYR A 105 -2.23 12.46 -3.71
C TYR A 105 -1.45 11.22 -3.29
N LEU A 106 -0.41 11.35 -2.45
CA LEU A 106 0.35 10.21 -1.91
C LEU A 106 -0.53 9.24 -1.15
N LEU A 107 -1.49 9.77 -0.38
CA LEU A 107 -2.39 8.96 0.44
C LEU A 107 -3.31 8.10 -0.42
N SER A 108 -3.60 8.52 -1.65
CA SER A 108 -4.39 7.74 -2.61
C SER A 108 -3.57 6.61 -3.27
N GLN A 109 -2.24 6.74 -3.32
CA GLN A 109 -1.33 5.75 -3.94
C GLN A 109 -1.05 4.51 -3.07
N GLY A 110 -1.77 4.36 -1.98
CA GLY A 110 -1.93 3.22 -1.08
C GLY A 110 -0.76 2.25 -0.86
N ILE A 111 -0.20 1.69 -1.93
CA ILE A 111 0.82 0.63 -1.81
C ILE A 111 2.16 1.14 -1.27
N VAL A 112 2.55 2.37 -1.63
CA VAL A 112 3.81 2.96 -1.16
C VAL A 112 3.74 3.22 0.34
N ASN A 113 2.56 3.51 0.86
CA ASN A 113 2.32 3.71 2.29
C ASN A 113 2.71 2.47 3.11
N LEU A 114 2.50 1.26 2.57
CA LEU A 114 2.86 0.01 3.27
C LEU A 114 4.36 -0.12 3.54
N ILE A 115 5.19 0.51 2.73
CA ILE A 115 6.65 0.42 2.84
C ILE A 115 7.31 1.69 3.38
N SER A 116 6.62 2.83 3.38
CA SER A 116 7.18 4.11 3.83
C SER A 116 6.56 4.65 5.12
N LEU A 117 5.43 4.15 5.59
CA LEU A 117 4.79 4.62 6.83
C LEU A 117 5.13 3.74 8.03
N ASP A 118 5.13 4.34 9.22
CA ASP A 118 5.18 3.64 10.49
C ASP A 118 3.86 2.89 10.79
N LEU A 119 3.89 2.00 11.78
CA LEU A 119 2.75 1.15 12.11
C LEU A 119 1.51 1.94 12.51
N TYR A 120 1.68 2.99 13.33
CA TYR A 120 0.57 3.82 13.79
C TYR A 120 -0.11 4.57 12.63
N SER A 121 0.68 5.06 11.68
CA SER A 121 0.18 5.69 10.46
C SER A 121 -0.53 4.68 9.56
N LEU A 122 0.01 3.47 9.40
CA LEU A 122 -0.64 2.41 8.62
C LEU A 122 -2.02 2.02 9.16
N GLU A 123 -2.20 1.96 10.48
CA GLU A 123 -3.50 1.67 11.11
C GLU A 123 -4.61 2.66 10.76
N LYS A 124 -4.24 3.91 10.42
CA LYS A 124 -5.21 4.93 9.98
C LYS A 124 -5.72 4.66 8.57
N TYR A 125 -4.92 3.99 7.74
CA TYR A 125 -5.24 3.78 6.33
C TYR A 125 -5.78 2.38 6.01
N PHE A 126 -5.40 1.38 6.80
CA PHE A 126 -5.72 -0.01 6.50
C PHE A 126 -6.33 -0.75 7.69
N GLN A 127 -7.09 -1.79 7.38
CA GLN A 127 -7.55 -2.78 8.36
C GLN A 127 -7.22 -4.20 7.87
N ILE A 128 -6.94 -5.11 8.81
CA ILE A 128 -6.68 -6.50 8.53
C ILE A 128 -8.00 -7.24 8.30
N VAL A 129 -8.06 -8.03 7.22
CA VAL A 129 -9.14 -8.96 6.95
C VAL A 129 -8.81 -10.33 7.50
N SER A 130 -7.59 -10.81 7.24
CA SER A 130 -7.09 -12.11 7.69
C SER A 130 -5.57 -12.16 7.63
N CYS A 131 -4.95 -12.93 8.51
CA CYS A 131 -3.55 -13.28 8.46
C CYS A 131 -3.37 -14.79 8.50
N ASN A 132 -2.34 -15.29 7.84
CA ASN A 132 -1.91 -16.68 7.83
C ASN A 132 -0.42 -16.76 8.12
N GLU A 133 -0.03 -17.74 8.93
CA GLU A 133 1.36 -18.00 9.25
C GLU A 133 1.64 -19.50 9.12
N ILE A 134 2.63 -19.86 8.30
CA ILE A 134 3.04 -21.23 8.05
C ILE A 134 4.56 -21.29 8.02
N ALA A 135 5.17 -21.90 9.04
CA ALA A 135 6.62 -22.04 9.19
C ALA A 135 7.35 -20.67 9.09
N THR A 136 8.10 -20.42 8.00
CA THR A 136 8.87 -19.18 7.79
C THR A 136 8.17 -18.19 6.89
N LYS A 137 6.89 -18.43 6.56
CA LYS A 137 6.09 -17.58 5.68
C LYS A 137 4.90 -17.03 6.45
N SER A 138 4.67 -15.75 6.35
CA SER A 138 3.45 -15.11 6.84
C SER A 138 2.83 -14.25 5.76
N SER A 139 1.51 -14.15 5.75
CA SER A 139 0.79 -13.22 4.89
C SER A 139 -0.39 -12.61 5.61
N CYS A 140 -0.69 -11.34 5.30
CA CYS A 140 -1.91 -10.68 5.77
C CYS A 140 -2.61 -10.01 4.59
N LYS A 141 -3.91 -10.26 4.51
CA LYS A 141 -4.81 -9.53 3.62
C LYS A 141 -5.36 -8.31 4.34
N ILE A 142 -5.27 -7.17 3.69
CA ILE A 142 -5.75 -5.88 4.18
C ILE A 142 -6.66 -5.20 3.17
N ILE A 143 -7.49 -4.30 3.66
CA ILE A 143 -8.29 -3.39 2.84
C ILE A 143 -8.11 -1.96 3.35
N PRO A 144 -8.23 -0.94 2.47
CA PRO A 144 -8.22 0.44 2.90
C PRO A 144 -9.44 0.76 3.76
N ARG A 145 -9.26 1.67 4.72
CA ARG A 145 -10.38 2.25 5.50
C ARG A 145 -11.14 3.30 4.69
N ASN A 146 -10.43 4.04 3.85
CA ASN A 146 -11.04 4.98 2.91
C ASN A 146 -11.56 4.25 1.67
N LYS A 147 -12.86 4.38 1.38
CA LYS A 147 -13.51 3.79 0.20
C LYS A 147 -13.10 4.44 -1.13
N GLU A 148 -12.55 5.65 -1.07
CA GLU A 148 -12.03 6.38 -2.24
C GLU A 148 -10.57 6.02 -2.56
N SER A 149 -9.97 5.09 -1.81
CA SER A 149 -8.63 4.59 -2.10
C SER A 149 -8.57 3.98 -3.48
N PHE A 150 -7.46 4.23 -4.20
CA PHE A 150 -7.18 3.57 -5.48
C PHE A 150 -7.08 2.04 -5.34
N ILE A 151 -6.66 1.54 -4.18
CA ILE A 151 -6.53 0.11 -3.89
C ILE A 151 -7.82 -0.42 -3.30
N LYS A 152 -8.34 -1.53 -3.84
CA LYS A 152 -9.48 -2.28 -3.32
C LYS A 152 -9.07 -3.25 -2.21
N SER A 153 -7.95 -3.94 -2.38
CA SER A 153 -7.36 -4.83 -1.39
C SER A 153 -5.88 -5.06 -1.65
N ALA A 154 -5.14 -5.41 -0.61
CA ALA A 154 -3.75 -5.83 -0.74
C ALA A 154 -3.47 -7.06 0.12
N GLU A 155 -2.48 -7.85 -0.27
CA GLU A 155 -1.95 -8.98 0.50
C GLU A 155 -0.42 -8.85 0.56
N ILE A 156 0.11 -8.84 1.79
CA ILE A 156 1.53 -8.67 2.07
C ILE A 156 2.08 -10.03 2.46
N TYR A 157 3.22 -10.39 1.90
CA TYR A 157 3.91 -11.64 2.16
C TYR A 157 5.30 -11.39 2.71
N LEU A 158 5.58 -11.97 3.87
CA LEU A 158 6.95 -12.08 4.38
C LEU A 158 7.46 -13.51 4.19
N GLN A 159 8.74 -13.63 3.97
CA GLN A 159 9.48 -14.89 3.99
C GLN A 159 10.75 -14.72 4.82
N LYS A 160 10.94 -15.56 5.84
CA LYS A 160 12.04 -15.42 6.81
C LYS A 160 12.12 -14.01 7.40
N ASN A 161 10.96 -13.45 7.76
CA ASN A 161 10.80 -12.10 8.32
C ASN A 161 11.23 -10.94 7.39
N LEU A 162 11.42 -11.19 6.11
CA LEU A 162 11.71 -10.16 5.11
C LEU A 162 10.52 -9.99 4.17
N LEU A 163 10.25 -8.76 3.77
CA LEU A 163 9.23 -8.46 2.75
C LEU A 163 9.62 -9.14 1.44
N ASN A 164 8.78 -10.08 1.01
CA ASN A 164 9.01 -10.87 -0.18
C ASN A 164 8.16 -10.39 -1.35
N LYS A 165 6.86 -10.14 -1.09
CA LYS A 165 5.90 -9.82 -2.14
C LYS A 165 4.74 -9.02 -1.59
N ILE A 166 4.20 -8.13 -2.41
CA ILE A 166 2.90 -7.47 -2.21
C ILE A 166 2.06 -7.76 -3.45
N ILE A 167 0.81 -8.19 -3.25
CA ILE A 167 -0.18 -8.31 -4.31
C ILE A 167 -1.29 -7.32 -3.98
N PHE A 168 -1.73 -6.52 -4.93
CA PHE A 168 -2.92 -5.69 -4.73
C PHE A 168 -3.83 -5.71 -5.95
N ILE A 169 -5.09 -5.42 -5.69
CA ILE A 169 -6.13 -5.24 -6.70
C ILE A 169 -6.58 -3.79 -6.60
N ASP A 170 -6.58 -3.08 -7.70
CA ASP A 170 -7.06 -1.71 -7.77
C ASP A 170 -8.57 -1.63 -8.05
N ASN A 171 -9.12 -0.43 -8.09
CA ASN A 171 -10.54 -0.20 -8.36
C ASN A 171 -10.96 -0.51 -9.81
N PHE A 172 -9.99 -0.71 -10.71
CA PHE A 172 -10.21 -1.14 -12.09
C PHE A 172 -10.05 -2.65 -12.28
N GLU A 173 -10.01 -3.41 -11.17
CA GLU A 173 -9.81 -4.87 -11.14
C GLU A 173 -8.45 -5.30 -11.76
N GLN A 174 -7.48 -4.40 -11.84
CA GLN A 174 -6.14 -4.76 -12.24
C GLN A 174 -5.42 -5.42 -11.07
N GLN A 175 -4.79 -6.55 -11.32
CA GLN A 175 -3.94 -7.21 -10.33
C GLN A 175 -2.50 -6.78 -10.54
N VAL A 176 -1.89 -6.26 -9.49
CA VAL A 176 -0.47 -5.89 -9.48
C VAL A 176 0.26 -6.76 -8.46
N ILE A 177 1.34 -7.38 -8.89
CA ILE A 177 2.24 -8.21 -8.08
C ILE A 177 3.60 -7.54 -8.06
N ILE A 178 4.07 -7.15 -6.88
CA ILE A 178 5.40 -6.60 -6.67
C ILE A 178 6.21 -7.61 -5.87
N SER A 179 7.26 -8.15 -6.46
CA SER A 179 8.19 -9.09 -5.83
C SER A 179 9.51 -8.39 -5.54
N PHE A 180 10.00 -8.49 -4.31
CA PHE A 180 11.20 -7.82 -3.84
C PHE A 180 12.40 -8.78 -3.84
N LYS A 181 13.58 -8.25 -4.22
CA LYS A 181 14.87 -8.92 -4.19
C LYS A 181 15.91 -7.99 -3.56
N ASP A 182 17.01 -8.56 -3.08
CA ASP A 182 18.15 -7.82 -2.52
C ASP A 182 17.73 -6.83 -1.43
N LEU A 183 16.71 -7.20 -0.66
CA LEU A 183 16.16 -6.35 0.38
C LEU A 183 17.17 -6.14 1.50
N SER A 184 17.38 -4.87 1.85
CA SER A 184 18.29 -4.43 2.90
C SER A 184 17.63 -3.36 3.75
N HIS A 185 17.99 -3.34 5.03
CA HIS A 185 17.55 -2.35 6.01
C HIS A 185 18.71 -1.45 6.48
N HIS A 186 19.84 -1.45 5.76
CA HIS A 186 20.96 -0.60 6.10
C HIS A 186 20.62 0.87 5.91
N PHE A 187 21.21 1.70 6.76
CA PHE A 187 21.10 3.13 6.67
C PHE A 187 21.57 3.66 5.29
N PHE A 188 20.90 4.67 4.82
CA PHE A 188 21.31 5.51 3.70
C PHE A 188 20.97 6.98 3.99
N GLU A 189 21.67 7.90 3.38
CA GLU A 189 21.47 9.32 3.60
C GLU A 189 20.20 9.84 2.93
N ASP A 190 19.57 10.85 3.52
CA ASP A 190 18.34 11.48 3.03
C ASP A 190 18.51 12.17 1.66
N THR A 191 19.74 12.45 1.25
CA THR A 191 20.07 12.97 -0.09
C THR A 191 19.54 12.07 -1.22
N ILE A 192 19.31 10.77 -0.97
CA ILE A 192 18.66 9.87 -1.93
C ILE A 192 17.26 10.34 -2.34
N PHE A 193 16.55 11.07 -1.49
CA PHE A 193 15.22 11.60 -1.76
C PHE A 193 15.25 12.99 -2.42
N GLU A 194 16.43 13.52 -2.73
CA GLU A 194 16.57 14.77 -3.48
C GLU A 194 16.55 14.50 -4.98
N PHE A 195 16.01 15.44 -5.70
CA PHE A 195 15.94 15.38 -7.16
C PHE A 195 16.04 16.79 -7.74
N GLU A 196 16.94 16.95 -8.66
CA GLU A 196 17.08 18.15 -9.47
C GLU A 196 16.74 17.80 -10.92
N ALA A 197 15.72 18.47 -11.47
CA ALA A 197 15.32 18.23 -12.86
C ALA A 197 16.44 18.70 -13.81
N PRO A 198 16.72 17.93 -14.89
CA PRO A 198 17.61 18.39 -15.94
C PRO A 198 17.17 19.75 -16.54
N ILE A 199 18.14 20.49 -17.08
CA ILE A 199 17.84 21.76 -17.76
C ILE A 199 16.95 21.48 -18.97
N GLY A 200 15.85 22.24 -19.11
CA GLY A 200 14.89 22.08 -20.20
C GLY A 200 13.68 21.23 -19.82
N THR A 201 13.65 20.65 -18.62
CA THR A 201 12.48 19.89 -18.13
C THR A 201 11.26 20.79 -17.98
N ASP A 202 10.13 20.37 -18.53
CA ASP A 202 8.83 21.01 -18.30
C ASP A 202 8.29 20.65 -16.92
N VAL A 203 7.86 21.65 -16.13
CA VAL A 203 7.42 21.44 -14.74
C VAL A 203 5.93 21.71 -14.60
N ILE A 204 5.18 20.67 -14.22
CA ILE A 204 3.72 20.72 -14.02
C ILE A 204 3.40 20.60 -12.53
N TYR A 205 2.64 21.56 -12.01
CA TYR A 205 2.12 21.55 -10.64
C TYR A 205 0.65 21.14 -10.64
N HIS A 206 0.34 20.08 -9.90
CA HIS A 206 -1.03 19.64 -9.69
C HIS A 206 -1.58 20.28 -8.41
N SER A 207 -2.73 20.95 -8.50
CA SER A 207 -3.44 21.52 -7.35
C SER A 207 -4.34 20.47 -6.68
N LYS A 208 -4.80 20.77 -5.43
CA LYS A 208 -5.75 19.91 -4.71
C LYS A 208 -7.14 19.84 -5.34
N ASP A 209 -7.44 20.73 -6.28
CA ASP A 209 -8.80 20.95 -6.81
C ASP A 209 -9.15 20.11 -8.05
N LEU A 210 -8.31 19.11 -8.39
CA LEU A 210 -8.61 18.14 -9.43
C LEU A 210 -9.27 16.90 -8.80
N GLN A 211 -10.49 17.07 -8.32
CA GLN A 211 -11.46 16.00 -8.03
C GLN A 211 -12.53 15.97 -9.10
#